data_079f386dfcb37d99b3da877d0819c2d4
#
_entry.id   079f386dfcb37d99b3da877d0819c2d4
#
_cell.length_a   1.000
_cell.length_b   1.000
_cell.length_c   1.000
_cell.angle_alpha   90.00
_cell.angle_beta   90.00
_cell.angle_gamma   90.00
#
_symmetry.space_group_name_H-M   'P 1'
#
loop_
_entity.id
_entity.type
_entity.pdbx_description
1 polymer ?
#
loop_
_entity_poly.entity_id
_entity_poly.type
_entity_poly.pdbx_seq_one_letter_code
_entity_poly.pdbx_strand_id
1 'polypeptide(L)'
;MNNKMNHPLITVDGRTLMDRPLEPPNFVVDTLLAQGLHILAGSPKVGKSWLALWLAVTVAKGKPVWNMSTKQGTTLYLCLEDSVLRIQNRLFEITEDAPDSVHFCTECALIGQGLEEQVDTFLAAHPDTVLVIIDTLQMVRPVHDATYANDYKDLSVLKRLA
;
A
#
# COMPACT_ATOMS: atom_id res chain seq x y z
N MET A 1 35.62 -19.30 -12.71
CA MET A 1 35.19 -20.23 -11.60
C MET A 1 33.90 -19.65 -11.02
N ASN A 2 32.73 -20.21 -11.40
CA ASN A 2 31.43 -19.79 -10.91
C ASN A 2 31.20 -20.39 -9.52
N ASN A 3 31.37 -19.58 -8.49
CA ASN A 3 31.03 -19.97 -7.12
C ASN A 3 29.50 -19.88 -6.97
N LYS A 4 28.76 -20.92 -7.33
CA LYS A 4 27.36 -21.08 -6.96
C LYS A 4 27.33 -21.19 -5.45
N MET A 5 26.99 -20.10 -4.74
CA MET A 5 26.65 -20.15 -3.33
C MET A 5 25.43 -21.07 -3.20
N ASN A 6 25.69 -22.27 -2.69
CA ASN A 6 24.68 -23.29 -2.46
C ASN A 6 23.95 -22.91 -1.15
N HIS A 7 22.92 -22.04 -1.23
CA HIS A 7 22.07 -21.76 -0.08
C HIS A 7 21.12 -22.96 0.10
N PRO A 8 21.18 -23.66 1.25
CA PRO A 8 20.28 -24.77 1.50
C PRO A 8 18.82 -24.25 1.57
N LEU A 9 17.89 -25.11 1.17
CA LEU A 9 16.47 -24.82 1.35
C LEU A 9 16.17 -24.70 2.84
N ILE A 10 15.50 -23.62 3.24
CA ILE A 10 14.96 -23.46 4.59
C ILE A 10 13.63 -24.22 4.63
N THR A 11 13.61 -25.33 5.34
CA THR A 11 12.43 -26.19 5.45
C THR A 11 11.95 -26.30 6.90
N VAL A 12 10.66 -26.56 7.07
CA VAL A 12 10.06 -26.94 8.33
C VAL A 12 9.26 -28.22 8.09
N ASP A 13 9.38 -29.20 8.96
CA ASP A 13 8.58 -30.41 8.86
C ASP A 13 7.12 -30.20 9.30
N GLY A 14 6.22 -31.09 8.86
CA GLY A 14 4.80 -30.94 9.09
C GLY A 14 4.39 -30.90 10.57
N ARG A 15 5.04 -31.69 11.43
CA ARG A 15 4.78 -31.71 12.88
C ARG A 15 5.14 -30.37 13.50
N THR A 16 6.36 -29.89 13.27
CA THR A 16 6.85 -28.58 13.76
C THR A 16 5.93 -27.46 13.29
N LEU A 17 5.45 -27.51 12.04
CA LEU A 17 4.52 -26.50 11.52
C LEU A 17 3.16 -26.54 12.21
N MET A 18 2.63 -27.74 12.53
CA MET A 18 1.37 -27.89 13.24
C MET A 18 1.46 -27.45 14.70
N ASP A 19 2.62 -27.61 15.35
CA ASP A 19 2.84 -27.24 16.75
C ASP A 19 3.14 -25.74 16.93
N ARG A 20 3.35 -24.99 15.84
CA ARG A 20 3.56 -23.54 15.93
C ARG A 20 2.27 -22.82 16.29
N PRO A 21 2.31 -21.90 17.27
CA PRO A 21 1.15 -21.06 17.56
C PRO A 21 0.77 -20.25 16.30
N LEU A 22 -0.52 -20.21 15.98
CA LEU A 22 -1.04 -19.36 14.92
C LEU A 22 -0.97 -17.91 15.39
N GLU A 23 -0.13 -17.10 14.73
CA GLU A 23 -0.16 -15.66 14.94
C GLU A 23 -1.33 -15.08 14.15
N PRO A 24 -2.25 -14.36 14.79
CA PRO A 24 -3.34 -13.70 14.06
C PRO A 24 -2.76 -12.67 13.09
N PRO A 25 -3.32 -12.52 11.89
CA PRO A 25 -2.87 -11.49 10.96
C PRO A 25 -3.05 -10.09 11.58
N ASN A 26 -2.06 -9.23 11.36
CA ASN A 26 -2.17 -7.82 11.70
C ASN A 26 -3.11 -7.14 10.70
N PHE A 27 -4.08 -6.39 11.19
CA PHE A 27 -5.01 -5.64 10.34
C PHE A 27 -4.77 -4.14 10.46
N VAL A 28 -4.82 -3.42 9.33
CA VAL A 28 -4.96 -1.96 9.26
C VAL A 28 -6.42 -1.57 9.43
N VAL A 29 -7.32 -2.30 8.79
CA VAL A 29 -8.76 -2.26 9.01
C VAL A 29 -9.21 -3.68 9.35
N ASP A 30 -9.73 -3.86 10.55
CA ASP A 30 -10.07 -5.18 11.08
C ASP A 30 -10.94 -5.98 10.10
N THR A 31 -10.61 -7.24 9.90
CA THR A 31 -11.26 -8.19 8.98
C THR A 31 -11.28 -7.79 7.48
N LEU A 32 -10.97 -6.53 7.14
CA LEU A 32 -11.04 -6.03 5.76
C LEU A 32 -9.64 -5.90 5.12
N LEU A 33 -8.68 -5.29 5.82
CA LEU A 33 -7.37 -4.93 5.26
C LEU A 33 -6.27 -5.44 6.17
N ALA A 34 -5.83 -6.67 5.92
CA ALA A 34 -4.67 -7.25 6.60
C ALA A 34 -3.37 -6.59 6.14
N GLN A 35 -2.28 -6.82 6.88
CA GLN A 35 -0.93 -6.47 6.43
C GLN A 35 -0.61 -7.18 5.12
N GLY A 36 0.05 -6.47 4.18
CA GLY A 36 0.47 -6.98 2.88
C GLY A 36 -0.10 -6.17 1.71
N LEU A 37 0.14 -6.65 0.50
CA LEU A 37 -0.30 -6.00 -0.74
C LEU A 37 -1.75 -6.36 -1.07
N HIS A 38 -2.57 -5.35 -1.30
CA HIS A 38 -3.97 -5.46 -1.71
C HIS A 38 -4.20 -4.72 -3.03
N ILE A 39 -5.15 -5.19 -3.83
CA ILE A 39 -5.53 -4.57 -5.10
C ILE A 39 -7.00 -4.19 -5.05
N LEU A 40 -7.29 -2.90 -5.19
CA LEU A 40 -8.63 -2.38 -5.40
C LEU A 40 -8.90 -2.25 -6.90
N ALA A 41 -9.68 -3.17 -7.46
CA ALA A 41 -10.02 -3.20 -8.87
C ALA A 41 -11.48 -2.84 -9.11
N GLY A 42 -11.78 -2.30 -10.29
CA GLY A 42 -13.14 -1.96 -10.71
C GLY A 42 -13.14 -1.05 -11.94
N SER A 43 -14.30 -0.90 -12.57
CA SER A 43 -14.50 -0.08 -13.76
C SER A 43 -14.11 1.39 -13.50
N PRO A 44 -13.75 2.17 -14.54
CA PRO A 44 -13.55 3.61 -14.40
C PRO A 44 -14.77 4.31 -13.78
N LYS A 45 -14.54 5.37 -13.02
CA LYS A 45 -15.58 6.26 -12.45
C LYS A 45 -16.53 5.64 -11.41
N VAL A 46 -16.23 4.44 -10.87
CA VAL A 46 -17.03 3.81 -9.80
C VAL A 46 -16.69 4.33 -8.39
N GLY A 47 -15.82 5.32 -8.25
CA GLY A 47 -15.50 5.93 -6.95
C GLY A 47 -14.26 5.37 -6.24
N LYS A 48 -13.40 4.58 -6.91
CA LYS A 48 -12.20 4.00 -6.28
C LYS A 48 -11.31 5.02 -5.58
N SER A 49 -10.97 6.13 -6.26
CA SER A 49 -10.11 7.20 -5.71
C SER A 49 -10.78 7.92 -4.54
N TRP A 50 -12.12 8.05 -4.55
CA TRP A 50 -12.87 8.58 -3.42
C TRP A 50 -12.79 7.65 -2.20
N LEU A 51 -12.97 6.35 -2.41
CA LEU A 51 -12.84 5.35 -1.36
C LEU A 51 -11.40 5.32 -0.81
N ALA A 52 -10.40 5.39 -1.70
CA ALA A 52 -8.98 5.42 -1.32
C ALA A 52 -8.64 6.63 -0.45
N LEU A 53 -9.08 7.84 -0.86
CA LEU A 53 -8.89 9.07 -0.10
C LEU A 53 -9.59 9.02 1.26
N TRP A 54 -10.88 8.61 1.27
CA TRP A 54 -11.63 8.46 2.50
C TRP A 54 -10.99 7.44 3.46
N LEU A 55 -10.50 6.32 2.94
CA LEU A 55 -9.80 5.30 3.72
C LEU A 55 -8.50 5.84 4.33
N ALA A 56 -7.67 6.54 3.53
CA ALA A 56 -6.44 7.16 4.01
C ALA A 56 -6.70 8.11 5.19
N VAL A 57 -7.68 9.01 5.05
CA VAL A 57 -8.05 9.97 6.10
C VAL A 57 -8.64 9.26 7.33
N THR A 58 -9.50 8.26 7.12
CA THR A 58 -10.19 7.54 8.20
C THR A 58 -9.20 6.74 9.05
N VAL A 59 -8.26 6.05 8.41
CA VAL A 59 -7.17 5.29 9.08
C VAL A 59 -6.24 6.24 9.83
N ALA A 60 -5.81 7.33 9.20
CA ALA A 60 -4.97 8.34 9.86
C ALA A 60 -5.62 8.93 11.11
N LYS A 61 -6.94 9.10 11.11
CA LYS A 61 -7.72 9.54 12.27
C LYS A 61 -7.98 8.46 13.32
N GLY A 62 -7.68 7.20 13.05
CA GLY A 62 -8.04 6.06 13.90
C GLY A 62 -9.55 5.87 14.05
N LYS A 63 -10.33 6.36 13.08
CA LYS A 63 -11.79 6.21 13.07
C LYS A 63 -12.17 4.87 12.42
N PRO A 64 -13.30 4.26 12.83
CA PRO A 64 -13.76 3.03 12.20
C PRO A 64 -14.04 3.23 10.71
N VAL A 65 -13.61 2.27 9.89
CA VAL A 65 -14.03 2.13 8.50
C VAL A 65 -15.33 1.33 8.51
N TRP A 66 -16.45 1.97 8.18
CA TRP A 66 -17.80 1.48 8.45
C TRP A 66 -17.94 1.11 9.95
N ASN A 67 -18.00 -0.17 10.27
CA ASN A 67 -18.11 -0.65 11.66
C ASN A 67 -16.85 -1.42 12.11
N MET A 68 -15.78 -1.40 11.30
CA MET A 68 -14.54 -2.12 11.56
C MET A 68 -13.51 -1.20 12.17
N SER A 69 -12.86 -1.63 13.25
CA SER A 69 -11.80 -0.87 13.91
C SER A 69 -10.59 -0.69 12.97
N THR A 70 -9.86 0.41 13.14
CA THR A 70 -8.65 0.69 12.38
C THR A 70 -7.44 0.79 13.30
N LYS A 71 -6.29 0.39 12.79
CA LYS A 71 -5.00 0.71 13.38
C LYS A 71 -4.64 2.13 12.98
N GLN A 72 -4.71 3.08 13.93
CA GLN A 72 -4.29 4.46 13.67
C GLN A 72 -2.80 4.53 13.37
N GLY A 73 -2.42 5.37 12.41
CA GLY A 73 -1.03 5.65 12.05
C GLY A 73 -0.94 6.55 10.83
N THR A 74 0.29 6.85 10.43
CA THR A 74 0.54 7.65 9.23
C THR A 74 0.08 6.92 7.97
N THR A 75 -0.52 7.65 7.03
CA THR A 75 -0.93 7.14 5.72
C THR A 75 -0.28 7.95 4.61
N LEU A 76 0.20 7.26 3.57
CA LEU A 76 0.75 7.85 2.36
C LEU A 76 -0.16 7.53 1.18
N TYR A 77 -0.64 8.57 0.48
CA TYR A 77 -1.46 8.41 -0.72
C TYR A 77 -0.75 9.01 -1.95
N LEU A 78 -0.26 8.14 -2.82
CA LEU A 78 0.28 8.49 -4.14
C LEU A 78 -0.91 8.64 -5.10
N CYS A 79 -1.40 9.88 -5.24
CA CYS A 79 -2.58 10.25 -6.04
C CYS A 79 -2.13 10.80 -7.40
N LEU A 80 -1.61 9.92 -8.26
CA LEU A 80 -0.81 10.26 -9.43
C LEU A 80 -1.61 10.71 -10.66
N GLU A 81 -2.95 10.53 -10.63
CA GLU A 81 -3.84 11.03 -11.68
C GLU A 81 -4.53 12.35 -11.29
N ASP A 82 -4.32 12.82 -10.06
CA ASP A 82 -4.99 13.99 -9.52
C ASP A 82 -4.05 15.19 -9.36
N SER A 83 -4.58 16.38 -9.50
CA SER A 83 -3.89 17.62 -9.10
C SER A 83 -4.10 17.89 -7.60
N VAL A 84 -3.16 18.63 -7.00
CA VAL A 84 -3.26 19.08 -5.59
C VAL A 84 -4.60 19.79 -5.32
N LEU A 85 -5.05 20.64 -6.25
CA LEU A 85 -6.34 21.34 -6.12
C LEU A 85 -7.53 20.37 -6.07
N ARG A 86 -7.49 19.31 -6.89
CA ARG A 86 -8.56 18.30 -6.90
C ARG A 86 -8.59 17.50 -5.61
N ILE A 87 -7.40 17.12 -5.09
CA ILE A 87 -7.28 16.43 -3.80
C ILE A 87 -7.81 17.32 -2.68
N GLN A 88 -7.44 18.61 -2.66
CA GLN A 88 -7.91 19.56 -1.67
C GLN A 88 -9.44 19.70 -1.68
N ASN A 89 -10.05 19.86 -2.87
CA ASN A 89 -11.50 19.94 -3.00
C ASN A 89 -12.19 18.68 -2.47
N ARG A 90 -11.68 17.49 -2.79
CA ARG A 90 -12.22 16.23 -2.28
C ARG A 90 -12.04 16.08 -0.76
N LEU A 91 -10.92 16.58 -0.20
CA LEU A 91 -10.71 16.57 1.25
C LEU A 91 -11.78 17.40 1.96
N PHE A 92 -12.12 18.58 1.47
CA PHE A 92 -13.20 19.41 2.05
C PHE A 92 -14.57 18.72 2.03
N GLU A 93 -14.81 17.83 1.05
CA GLU A 93 -16.05 17.05 1.01
C GLU A 93 -16.04 15.86 1.97
N ILE A 94 -14.85 15.33 2.34
CA ILE A 94 -14.68 14.16 3.21
C ILE A 94 -14.57 14.56 4.67
N THR A 95 -13.91 15.68 4.97
CA THR A 95 -13.60 16.07 6.34
C THR A 95 -13.42 17.57 6.49
N GLU A 96 -13.86 18.11 7.65
CA GLU A 96 -13.59 19.48 8.05
C GLU A 96 -12.16 19.66 8.61
N ASP A 97 -11.56 18.58 9.07
CA ASP A 97 -10.25 18.55 9.73
C ASP A 97 -9.45 17.36 9.22
N ALA A 98 -8.43 17.59 8.39
CA ALA A 98 -7.52 16.57 7.91
C ALA A 98 -6.33 16.45 8.88
N PRO A 99 -5.96 15.24 9.33
CA PRO A 99 -4.84 15.07 10.23
C PRO A 99 -3.49 15.25 9.52
N ASP A 100 -2.49 15.74 10.23
CA ASP A 100 -1.11 15.89 9.72
C ASP A 100 -0.47 14.54 9.33
N SER A 101 -1.01 13.44 9.85
CA SER A 101 -0.55 12.08 9.56
C SER A 101 -1.05 11.50 8.23
N VAL A 102 -1.83 12.25 7.43
CA VAL A 102 -2.14 11.87 6.06
C VAL A 102 -1.30 12.68 5.07
N HIS A 103 -0.50 11.99 4.26
CA HIS A 103 0.41 12.60 3.30
C HIS A 103 -0.03 12.28 1.87
N PHE A 104 0.12 13.27 0.99
CA PHE A 104 -0.24 13.17 -0.43
C PHE A 104 0.97 13.40 -1.31
N CYS A 105 1.07 12.62 -2.39
CA CYS A 105 2.10 12.75 -3.38
C CYS A 105 1.47 12.65 -4.77
N THR A 106 1.74 13.64 -5.65
CA THR A 106 1.20 13.68 -7.02
C THR A 106 2.22 13.28 -8.08
N GLU A 107 3.50 13.13 -7.69
CA GLU A 107 4.59 12.75 -8.58
C GLU A 107 5.55 11.82 -7.85
N CYS A 108 5.90 10.70 -8.47
CA CYS A 108 6.91 9.78 -7.95
C CYS A 108 7.67 9.11 -9.10
N ALA A 109 8.76 8.41 -8.75
CA ALA A 109 9.49 7.58 -9.68
C ALA A 109 8.70 6.32 -10.07
N LEU A 110 9.16 5.61 -11.11
CA LEU A 110 8.55 4.36 -11.55
C LEU A 110 9.09 3.17 -10.73
N ILE A 111 8.35 2.07 -10.73
CA ILE A 111 8.77 0.79 -10.15
C ILE A 111 10.12 0.38 -10.76
N GLY A 112 11.10 0.05 -9.90
CA GLY A 112 12.47 -0.31 -10.31
C GLY A 112 13.29 0.85 -10.87
N GLN A 113 12.81 2.09 -10.75
CA GLN A 113 13.50 3.30 -11.17
C GLN A 113 13.50 4.39 -10.08
N GLY A 114 13.36 3.99 -8.81
CA GLY A 114 13.47 4.88 -7.66
C GLY A 114 12.21 4.98 -6.79
N LEU A 115 11.08 4.38 -7.17
CA LEU A 115 9.87 4.38 -6.34
C LEU A 115 10.11 3.75 -4.99
N GLU A 116 10.80 2.59 -4.98
CA GLU A 116 11.09 1.83 -3.77
C GLU A 116 11.91 2.66 -2.79
N GLU A 117 12.96 3.32 -3.26
CA GLU A 117 13.81 4.18 -2.43
C GLU A 117 13.06 5.41 -1.91
N GLN A 118 12.13 5.96 -2.69
CA GLN A 118 11.29 7.07 -2.25
C GLN A 118 10.33 6.62 -1.13
N VAL A 119 9.70 5.46 -1.29
CA VAL A 119 8.81 4.89 -0.27
C VAL A 119 9.60 4.52 0.98
N ASP A 120 10.76 3.84 0.86
CA ASP A 120 11.62 3.49 1.99
C ASP A 120 12.08 4.74 2.76
N THR A 121 12.44 5.82 2.05
CA THR A 121 12.80 7.10 2.67
C THR A 121 11.64 7.69 3.44
N PHE A 122 10.43 7.65 2.89
CA PHE A 122 9.24 8.11 3.59
C PHE A 122 8.95 7.26 4.83
N LEU A 123 9.01 5.94 4.74
CA LEU A 123 8.79 5.02 5.86
C LEU A 123 9.83 5.21 6.97
N ALA A 124 11.09 5.48 6.63
CA ALA A 124 12.12 5.80 7.60
C ALA A 124 11.86 7.11 8.35
N ALA A 125 11.27 8.10 7.68
CA ALA A 125 10.87 9.38 8.28
C ALA A 125 9.56 9.27 9.10
N HIS A 126 8.70 8.31 8.77
CA HIS A 126 7.39 8.09 9.37
C HIS A 126 7.24 6.61 9.79
N PRO A 127 7.92 6.15 10.86
CA PRO A 127 7.95 4.73 11.25
C PRO A 127 6.60 4.19 11.76
N ASP A 128 5.64 5.07 12.01
CA ASP A 128 4.25 4.76 12.36
C ASP A 128 3.34 4.61 11.15
N THR A 129 3.89 4.58 9.92
CA THR A 129 3.11 4.40 8.70
C THR A 129 2.43 3.02 8.70
N VAL A 130 1.13 3.02 8.50
CA VAL A 130 0.29 1.80 8.49
C VAL A 130 -0.36 1.52 7.14
N LEU A 131 -0.40 2.51 6.23
CA LEU A 131 -1.06 2.36 4.95
C LEU A 131 -0.36 3.21 3.89
N VAL A 132 -0.01 2.57 2.77
CA VAL A 132 0.44 3.23 1.53
C VAL A 132 -0.54 2.91 0.43
N ILE A 133 -1.05 3.92 -0.27
CA ILE A 133 -2.00 3.78 -1.38
C ILE A 133 -1.35 4.30 -2.65
N ILE A 134 -1.43 3.55 -3.74
CA ILE A 134 -0.98 3.95 -5.07
C ILE A 134 -2.21 4.03 -6.00
N ASP A 135 -2.57 5.22 -6.43
CA ASP A 135 -3.70 5.47 -7.32
C ASP A 135 -3.22 6.29 -8.55
N THR A 136 -2.90 5.63 -9.61
CA THR A 136 -3.17 4.23 -9.95
C THR A 136 -1.86 3.48 -10.25
N LEU A 137 -1.88 2.15 -10.15
CA LEU A 137 -0.74 1.28 -10.49
C LEU A 137 -0.16 1.59 -11.87
N GLN A 138 -1.00 1.93 -12.85
CA GLN A 138 -0.56 2.24 -14.21
C GLN A 138 0.43 3.41 -14.28
N MET A 139 0.32 4.39 -13.38
CA MET A 139 1.18 5.58 -13.35
C MET A 139 2.59 5.30 -12.82
N VAL A 140 2.79 4.21 -12.10
CA VAL A 140 4.10 3.82 -11.56
C VAL A 140 4.77 2.71 -12.36
N ARG A 141 4.13 2.18 -13.40
CA ARG A 141 4.68 1.08 -14.22
C ARG A 141 5.68 1.61 -15.24
N PRO A 142 6.87 1.00 -15.35
CA PRO A 142 7.90 1.41 -16.32
C PRO A 142 7.55 1.00 -17.76
N VAL A 143 6.68 0.00 -17.94
CA VAL A 143 6.25 -0.53 -19.24
C VAL A 143 4.73 -0.57 -19.28
N HIS A 144 4.15 0.02 -20.34
CA HIS A 144 2.68 0.09 -20.52
C HIS A 144 2.07 -1.17 -21.15
N ASP A 145 2.90 -2.11 -21.64
CA ASP A 145 2.42 -3.35 -22.22
C ASP A 145 1.94 -4.31 -21.11
N ALA A 146 0.64 -4.52 -21.08
CA ALA A 146 -0.02 -5.45 -20.16
C ALA A 146 0.30 -6.90 -20.56
N THR A 147 1.45 -7.40 -20.13
CA THR A 147 1.78 -8.83 -20.21
C THR A 147 1.77 -9.42 -18.81
N TYR A 148 1.35 -10.69 -18.69
CA TYR A 148 1.33 -11.41 -17.42
C TYR A 148 2.71 -11.37 -16.70
N ALA A 149 3.80 -11.46 -17.46
CA ALA A 149 5.16 -11.44 -16.91
C ALA A 149 5.51 -10.06 -16.29
N ASN A 150 5.09 -8.96 -16.93
CA ASN A 150 5.30 -7.60 -16.43
C ASN A 150 4.43 -7.35 -15.19
N ASP A 151 3.16 -7.76 -15.22
CA ASP A 151 2.25 -7.65 -14.08
C ASP A 151 2.80 -8.39 -12.85
N TYR A 152 3.28 -9.62 -13.05
CA TYR A 152 3.87 -10.41 -11.96
C TYR A 152 5.13 -9.76 -11.39
N LYS A 153 6.00 -9.20 -12.24
CA LYS A 153 7.22 -8.52 -11.82
C LYS A 153 6.91 -7.28 -10.98
N ASP A 154 6.02 -6.41 -11.47
CA ASP A 154 5.63 -5.18 -10.79
C ASP A 154 5.00 -5.47 -9.42
N LEU A 155 4.06 -6.43 -9.36
CA LEU A 155 3.43 -6.86 -8.11
C LEU A 155 4.44 -7.51 -7.14
N SER A 156 5.45 -8.22 -7.65
CA SER A 156 6.50 -8.81 -6.81
C SER A 156 7.38 -7.75 -6.15
N VAL A 157 7.62 -6.63 -6.82
CA VAL A 157 8.33 -5.48 -6.25
C VAL A 157 7.49 -4.82 -5.17
N LEU A 158 6.23 -4.48 -5.48
CA LEU A 158 5.32 -3.85 -4.52
C LEU A 158 5.05 -4.73 -3.28
N LYS A 159 4.99 -6.07 -3.47
CA LYS A 159 4.83 -7.00 -2.34
C LYS A 159 6.01 -6.99 -1.36
N ARG A 160 7.21 -6.57 -1.79
CA ARG A 160 8.38 -6.45 -0.89
C ARG A 160 8.34 -5.16 -0.07
N LEU A 161 7.60 -4.16 -0.53
CA LEU A 161 7.37 -2.90 0.21
C LEU A 161 6.24 -3.03 1.24
N ALA A 162 5.33 -4.00 1.05
CA ALA A 162 4.16 -4.24 1.90
C ALA A 162 4.43 -5.31 2.96
#